data_1d2f6f22c6ad70a1477e817f02d31ded
#
_entry.id   1d2f6f22c6ad70a1477e817f02d31ded
#
_cell.length_a   1.000
_cell.length_b   1.000
_cell.length_c   1.000
_cell.angle_alpha   90.00
_cell.angle_beta   90.00
_cell.angle_gamma   90.00
#
_symmetry.space_group_name_H-M   'P 1'
#
loop_
_entity.id
_entity.type
_entity.pdbx_description
1 polymer ?
#
loop_
_entity_poly.entity_id
_entity_poly.type
_entity_poly.pdbx_seq_one_letter_code
_entity_poly.pdbx_strand_id
1 'polypeptide(L)'
;MEANARESLKRPLIGAVFLFLSLCAWSFSGPLTSGYDTTYHLGNIWCARGERPGICEYRENASGVNVAFIPAELASNPNTESFVQADISSANRKSPFYSVMNTFVTKNATQSVLFLRIFNSIITGFVFFALMYLSSGKNRIAILSSWTFTIVPVLISTLWQPNPRSWAYLSVMSSWAFLHLALERASFSSARDRATWLLFVFSLILAFTSRMDATLFTIFSCSVVSIVYVVKNKLAKPKSLFVISLGSVLLFLIVRSLSSSLQWYTQFRFNSILSSGNSLFVLVHLPENIADGLGLGLRYLELGPNSIGIIGVSLFSISISSWLTDKNYSQHFGFLAMFLFMFLAMFQIARVWPEANEPSGAYVTALLTALLGITALLSKSDTYFPRAVSTKVLAVVLVSICHALTLYSKFEWSIRKDARNDTYTNLSLRGGWWWDSPVSPNLVFILGAISFPVWLAVSWNLVSRSEDAISS
;
A
#
# COMPACT_ATOMS: atom_id res chain seq x y z
N MET A 1 0.15 -31.67 20.45
CA MET A 1 0.35 -30.22 20.42
C MET A 1 1.21 -29.74 19.26
N GLU A 2 2.36 -30.34 18.99
CA GLU A 2 3.25 -29.91 17.90
C GLU A 2 2.63 -30.00 16.49
N ALA A 3 1.86 -31.04 16.17
CA ALA A 3 1.22 -31.20 14.87
C ALA A 3 0.25 -30.05 14.56
N ASN A 4 -0.56 -29.65 15.54
CA ASN A 4 -1.51 -28.52 15.40
C ASN A 4 -0.77 -27.18 15.27
N ALA A 5 0.35 -26.99 15.96
CA ALA A 5 1.17 -25.78 15.83
C ALA A 5 1.81 -25.67 14.43
N ARG A 6 2.28 -26.78 13.86
CA ARG A 6 2.83 -26.83 12.51
C ARG A 6 1.77 -26.53 11.44
N GLU A 7 0.56 -27.05 11.61
CA GLU A 7 -0.53 -26.79 10.65
C GLU A 7 -1.02 -25.34 10.71
N SER A 8 -1.03 -24.73 11.90
CA SER A 8 -1.38 -23.32 12.09
C SER A 8 -0.41 -22.35 11.41
N LEU A 9 0.85 -22.73 11.22
CA LEU A 9 1.88 -21.93 10.55
C LEU A 9 1.87 -22.09 9.03
N LYS A 10 1.63 -23.32 8.53
CA LYS A 10 1.78 -23.66 7.10
C LYS A 10 0.91 -22.83 6.18
N ARG A 11 -0.37 -22.67 6.51
CA ARG A 11 -1.33 -21.98 5.62
C ARG A 11 -1.09 -20.49 5.51
N PRO A 12 -0.89 -19.71 6.62
CA PRO A 12 -0.46 -18.32 6.51
C PRO A 12 0.79 -18.14 5.68
N LEU A 13 1.76 -19.06 5.82
CA LEU A 13 3.00 -19.04 5.05
C LEU A 13 2.74 -19.30 3.55
N ILE A 14 1.94 -20.30 3.21
CA ILE A 14 1.57 -20.58 1.82
C ILE A 14 0.87 -19.38 1.20
N GLY A 15 -0.11 -18.79 1.90
CA GLY A 15 -0.77 -17.56 1.44
C GLY A 15 0.22 -16.42 1.19
N ALA A 16 1.13 -16.18 2.12
CA ALA A 16 2.15 -15.14 1.97
C ALA A 16 3.12 -15.40 0.80
N VAL A 17 3.51 -16.65 0.58
CA VAL A 17 4.35 -17.05 -0.56
C VAL A 17 3.64 -16.75 -1.89
N PHE A 18 2.35 -17.08 -2.02
CA PHE A 18 1.62 -16.79 -3.25
C PHE A 18 1.38 -15.29 -3.46
N LEU A 19 1.16 -14.52 -2.40
CA LEU A 19 1.14 -13.05 -2.51
C LEU A 19 2.50 -12.51 -2.97
N PHE A 20 3.58 -12.99 -2.37
CA PHE A 20 4.93 -12.62 -2.76
C PHE A 20 5.23 -12.96 -4.23
N LEU A 21 4.87 -14.15 -4.70
CA LEU A 21 5.05 -14.55 -6.11
C LEU A 21 4.24 -13.65 -7.06
N SER A 22 3.02 -13.28 -6.67
CA SER A 22 2.22 -12.32 -7.43
C SER A 22 2.90 -10.94 -7.51
N LEU A 23 3.44 -10.43 -6.40
CA LEU A 23 4.18 -9.17 -6.36
C LEU A 23 5.49 -9.25 -7.14
N CYS A 24 6.17 -10.40 -7.15
CA CYS A 24 7.32 -10.63 -8.02
C CYS A 24 6.95 -10.52 -9.51
N ALA A 25 5.82 -11.09 -9.92
CA ALA A 25 5.36 -10.92 -11.30
C ALA A 25 5.14 -9.45 -11.67
N TRP A 26 4.57 -8.65 -10.76
CA TRP A 26 4.49 -7.21 -10.91
C TRP A 26 5.86 -6.53 -10.97
N SER A 27 6.82 -6.99 -10.15
CA SER A 27 8.20 -6.45 -10.14
C SER A 27 8.89 -6.58 -11.48
N PHE A 28 8.57 -7.62 -12.24
CA PHE A 28 9.11 -7.89 -13.57
C PHE A 28 8.24 -7.37 -14.72
N SER A 29 7.03 -6.90 -14.47
CA SER A 29 6.07 -6.53 -15.52
C SER A 29 6.45 -5.29 -16.33
N GLY A 30 7.44 -4.53 -15.92
CA GLY A 30 7.83 -3.31 -16.62
C GLY A 30 9.29 -2.90 -16.44
N PRO A 31 9.83 -2.05 -17.33
CA PRO A 31 11.21 -1.59 -17.30
C PRO A 31 11.60 -0.92 -15.98
N LEU A 32 12.88 -0.61 -15.81
CA LEU A 32 13.43 -0.06 -14.57
C LEU A 32 12.69 1.20 -14.11
N THR A 33 12.30 2.03 -15.04
CA THR A 33 11.59 3.30 -14.83
C THR A 33 10.07 3.17 -14.74
N SER A 34 9.55 1.94 -14.83
CA SER A 34 8.12 1.67 -14.81
C SER A 34 7.50 1.96 -13.44
N GLY A 35 6.42 2.73 -13.44
CA GLY A 35 5.67 3.12 -12.24
C GLY A 35 5.54 4.65 -12.15
N TYR A 36 4.57 5.09 -11.36
CA TYR A 36 4.32 6.52 -11.18
C TYR A 36 5.48 7.17 -10.42
N ASP A 37 6.04 8.26 -10.95
CA ASP A 37 7.18 9.00 -10.39
C ASP A 37 8.45 8.15 -10.13
N THR A 38 8.56 6.97 -10.75
CA THR A 38 9.65 6.04 -10.44
C THR A 38 11.02 6.63 -10.76
N THR A 39 11.18 7.32 -11.90
CA THR A 39 12.44 7.99 -12.26
C THR A 39 12.89 9.02 -11.23
N TYR A 40 11.97 9.84 -10.74
CA TYR A 40 12.21 10.78 -9.67
C TYR A 40 12.66 10.09 -8.38
N HIS A 41 11.97 9.01 -7.98
CA HIS A 41 12.31 8.27 -6.76
C HIS A 41 13.64 7.51 -6.90
N LEU A 42 13.93 6.94 -8.07
CA LEU A 42 15.21 6.29 -8.34
C LEU A 42 16.37 7.29 -8.23
N GLY A 43 16.25 8.48 -8.82
CA GLY A 43 17.23 9.55 -8.66
C GLY A 43 17.54 9.87 -7.18
N ASN A 44 16.49 10.05 -6.38
CA ASN A 44 16.62 10.29 -4.95
C ASN A 44 17.22 9.09 -4.19
N ILE A 45 16.91 7.83 -4.57
CA ILE A 45 17.53 6.63 -3.99
C ILE A 45 19.03 6.58 -4.32
N TRP A 46 19.40 6.76 -5.60
CA TRP A 46 20.80 6.65 -6.05
C TRP A 46 21.70 7.68 -5.37
N CYS A 47 21.19 8.89 -5.19
CA CYS A 47 21.95 10.01 -4.62
C CYS A 47 21.71 10.24 -3.12
N ALA A 48 20.99 9.37 -2.41
CA ALA A 48 20.66 9.57 -0.99
C ALA A 48 21.88 9.67 -0.06
N ARG A 49 23.00 9.02 -0.41
CA ARG A 49 24.26 9.05 0.36
C ARG A 49 25.33 9.96 -0.24
N GLY A 50 24.93 10.88 -1.13
CA GLY A 50 25.83 11.81 -1.79
C GLY A 50 26.54 11.19 -2.97
N GLU A 51 27.69 11.79 -3.31
CA GLU A 51 28.49 11.41 -4.47
C GLU A 51 29.11 10.02 -4.31
N ARG A 52 28.95 9.20 -5.33
CA ARG A 52 29.57 7.87 -5.43
C ARG A 52 29.90 7.56 -6.89
N PRO A 53 31.19 7.36 -7.25
CA PRO A 53 31.60 7.11 -8.63
C PRO A 53 30.87 5.94 -9.28
N GLY A 54 30.30 6.18 -10.45
CA GLY A 54 29.53 5.20 -11.21
C GLY A 54 28.12 4.91 -10.67
N ILE A 55 27.64 5.67 -9.68
CA ILE A 55 26.31 5.51 -9.07
C ILE A 55 25.57 6.84 -9.04
N CYS A 56 26.14 7.86 -8.40
CA CYS A 56 25.63 9.22 -8.37
C CYS A 56 26.82 10.18 -8.44
N GLU A 57 26.88 10.96 -9.49
CA GLU A 57 27.97 11.93 -9.73
C GLU A 57 27.41 13.34 -9.70
N TYR A 58 28.20 14.29 -9.18
CA TYR A 58 27.86 15.70 -9.22
C TYR A 58 28.70 16.39 -10.28
N ARG A 59 28.05 17.09 -11.21
CA ARG A 59 28.68 17.84 -12.28
C ARG A 59 28.08 19.24 -12.36
N GLU A 60 28.85 20.21 -12.77
CA GLU A 60 28.32 21.55 -13.08
C GLU A 60 27.48 21.48 -14.37
N ASN A 61 26.29 22.00 -14.31
CA ASN A 61 25.46 22.21 -15.51
C ASN A 61 25.90 23.47 -16.27
N ALA A 62 25.28 23.73 -17.43
CA ALA A 62 25.58 24.90 -18.24
C ALA A 62 25.39 26.25 -17.53
N SER A 63 24.71 26.27 -16.38
CA SER A 63 24.49 27.46 -15.54
C SER A 63 25.45 27.54 -14.34
N GLY A 64 26.47 26.67 -14.27
CA GLY A 64 27.46 26.66 -13.16
C GLY A 64 26.87 26.07 -11.85
N VAL A 65 25.74 25.39 -11.91
CA VAL A 65 25.10 24.77 -10.73
C VAL A 65 25.48 23.30 -10.66
N ASN A 66 25.92 22.83 -9.49
CA ASN A 66 26.15 21.42 -9.26
C ASN A 66 24.84 20.64 -9.23
N VAL A 67 24.65 19.75 -10.21
CA VAL A 67 23.50 18.87 -10.35
C VAL A 67 23.92 17.40 -10.30
N ALA A 68 23.03 16.55 -9.84
CA ALA A 68 23.32 15.13 -9.74
C ALA A 68 23.05 14.42 -11.07
N PHE A 69 23.89 13.45 -11.37
CA PHE A 69 23.78 12.56 -12.52
C PHE A 69 23.69 11.10 -12.05
N ILE A 70 22.82 10.34 -12.68
CA ILE A 70 22.59 8.91 -12.41
C ILE A 70 22.73 8.12 -13.72
N PRO A 71 22.92 6.79 -13.67
CA PRO A 71 22.96 5.95 -14.88
C PRO A 71 21.77 6.20 -15.79
N ALA A 72 22.01 6.36 -17.08
CA ALA A 72 20.99 6.70 -18.09
C ALA A 72 19.87 5.65 -18.18
N GLU A 73 20.15 4.40 -17.85
CA GLU A 73 19.17 3.31 -17.77
C GLU A 73 18.02 3.60 -16.80
N LEU A 74 18.20 4.52 -15.85
CA LEU A 74 17.22 4.94 -14.85
C LEU A 74 16.38 6.14 -15.30
N ALA A 75 16.63 6.67 -16.48
CA ALA A 75 15.86 7.76 -17.06
C ALA A 75 14.73 7.27 -17.95
N SER A 76 13.70 8.09 -18.09
CA SER A 76 12.56 7.79 -18.97
C SER A 76 12.94 7.79 -20.46
N ASN A 77 13.97 8.56 -20.83
CA ASN A 77 14.55 8.64 -22.16
C ASN A 77 16.06 8.44 -22.05
N PRO A 78 16.55 7.20 -22.12
CA PRO A 78 17.99 6.96 -22.13
C PRO A 78 18.56 7.55 -23.41
N ASN A 79 19.34 8.62 -23.24
CA ASN A 79 20.16 9.19 -24.32
C ASN A 79 21.37 8.27 -24.55
N THR A 80 22.17 8.57 -25.58
CA THR A 80 23.44 7.88 -25.85
C THR A 80 24.51 8.08 -24.77
N GLU A 81 24.25 8.94 -23.81
CA GLU A 81 25.15 9.20 -22.67
C GLU A 81 25.03 8.10 -21.61
N SER A 82 26.14 7.80 -20.94
CA SER A 82 26.18 6.82 -19.84
C SER A 82 25.49 7.31 -18.56
N PHE A 83 25.36 8.64 -18.39
CA PHE A 83 24.76 9.30 -17.24
C PHE A 83 23.83 10.42 -17.70
N VAL A 84 22.72 10.58 -16.98
CA VAL A 84 21.75 11.66 -17.20
C VAL A 84 21.52 12.46 -15.92
N GLN A 85 21.15 13.72 -16.09
CA GLN A 85 20.78 14.58 -14.97
C GLN A 85 19.54 13.99 -14.25
N ALA A 86 19.66 13.86 -12.94
CA ALA A 86 18.57 13.41 -12.07
C ALA A 86 17.81 14.59 -11.49
N ASP A 87 16.50 14.51 -11.51
CA ASP A 87 15.65 15.40 -10.72
C ASP A 87 15.65 14.92 -9.25
N ILE A 88 16.42 15.59 -8.41
CA ILE A 88 16.54 15.23 -7.00
C ILE A 88 16.17 16.40 -6.09
N SER A 89 15.41 16.10 -5.05
CA SER A 89 15.09 17.06 -4.00
C SER A 89 16.09 16.97 -2.85
N SER A 90 16.68 18.10 -2.47
CA SER A 90 17.56 18.17 -1.29
C SER A 90 16.84 17.75 0.00
N ALA A 91 15.56 18.02 0.10
CA ALA A 91 14.70 17.59 1.20
C ALA A 91 14.49 16.06 1.21
N ASN A 92 14.26 15.46 0.05
CA ASN A 92 14.00 14.03 -0.07
C ASN A 92 15.24 13.18 0.21
N ARG A 93 16.44 13.64 -0.17
CA ARG A 93 17.71 12.93 0.13
C ARG A 93 17.86 12.61 1.62
N LYS A 94 17.31 13.41 2.50
CA LYS A 94 17.36 13.21 3.96
C LYS A 94 16.30 12.24 4.48
N SER A 95 15.35 11.78 3.64
CA SER A 95 14.35 10.81 4.06
C SER A 95 15.00 9.46 4.37
N PRO A 96 14.70 8.86 5.53
CA PRO A 96 15.23 7.54 5.90
C PRO A 96 14.90 6.45 4.88
N PHE A 97 13.74 6.51 4.19
CA PHE A 97 13.40 5.59 3.12
C PHE A 97 14.48 5.52 2.05
N TYR A 98 14.88 6.68 1.49
CA TYR A 98 15.88 6.72 0.43
C TYR A 98 17.25 6.24 0.92
N SER A 99 17.61 6.58 2.15
CA SER A 99 18.88 6.15 2.75
C SER A 99 18.94 4.63 2.95
N VAL A 100 17.83 4.01 3.38
CA VAL A 100 17.73 2.56 3.51
C VAL A 100 17.77 1.89 2.13
N MET A 101 16.98 2.36 1.17
CA MET A 101 16.99 1.81 -0.19
C MET A 101 18.37 1.95 -0.87
N ASN A 102 19.06 3.05 -0.64
CA ASN A 102 20.39 3.27 -1.19
C ASN A 102 21.45 2.25 -0.70
N THR A 103 21.23 1.57 0.44
CA THR A 103 22.17 0.53 0.92
C THR A 103 22.30 -0.63 -0.06
N PHE A 104 21.28 -0.86 -0.88
CA PHE A 104 21.21 -1.96 -1.84
C PHE A 104 21.61 -1.54 -3.26
N VAL A 105 21.94 -0.27 -3.47
CA VAL A 105 22.32 0.25 -4.79
C VAL A 105 23.77 -0.07 -5.11
N THR A 106 23.97 -0.70 -6.26
CA THR A 106 25.26 -1.04 -6.86
C THR A 106 25.46 -0.31 -8.19
N LYS A 107 26.62 -0.52 -8.84
CA LYS A 107 26.87 0.01 -10.20
C LYS A 107 25.98 -0.60 -11.26
N ASN A 108 25.44 -1.81 -11.05
CA ASN A 108 24.48 -2.43 -11.96
C ASN A 108 23.07 -1.93 -11.60
N ALA A 109 22.56 -1.01 -12.41
CA ALA A 109 21.25 -0.39 -12.19
C ALA A 109 20.11 -1.41 -12.24
N THR A 110 20.12 -2.32 -13.22
CA THR A 110 19.10 -3.36 -13.40
C THR A 110 19.00 -4.26 -12.17
N GLN A 111 20.12 -4.80 -11.71
CA GLN A 111 20.12 -5.67 -10.52
C GLN A 111 19.66 -4.92 -9.27
N SER A 112 20.11 -3.67 -9.11
CA SER A 112 19.73 -2.83 -7.97
C SER A 112 18.24 -2.57 -7.93
N VAL A 113 17.63 -2.15 -9.05
CA VAL A 113 16.18 -1.88 -9.11
C VAL A 113 15.38 -3.16 -8.89
N LEU A 114 15.77 -4.27 -9.49
CA LEU A 114 15.09 -5.56 -9.26
C LEU A 114 15.18 -5.98 -7.80
N PHE A 115 16.35 -5.85 -7.19
CA PHE A 115 16.50 -6.16 -5.77
C PHE A 115 15.58 -5.29 -4.90
N LEU A 116 15.51 -3.97 -5.15
CA LEU A 116 14.63 -3.07 -4.41
C LEU A 116 13.16 -3.43 -4.55
N ARG A 117 12.73 -3.82 -5.75
CA ARG A 117 11.36 -4.28 -6.03
C ARG A 117 11.04 -5.58 -5.29
N ILE A 118 11.93 -6.57 -5.34
CA ILE A 118 11.78 -7.84 -4.64
C ILE A 118 11.80 -7.62 -3.12
N PHE A 119 12.65 -6.74 -2.62
CA PHE A 119 12.72 -6.38 -1.21
C PHE A 119 11.39 -5.82 -0.70
N ASN A 120 10.75 -4.90 -1.42
CA ASN A 120 9.41 -4.40 -1.08
C ASN A 120 8.35 -5.52 -1.13
N SER A 121 8.45 -6.41 -2.09
CA SER A 121 7.56 -7.58 -2.20
C SER A 121 7.71 -8.53 -1.01
N ILE A 122 8.95 -8.75 -0.53
CA ILE A 122 9.24 -9.55 0.67
C ILE A 122 8.62 -8.89 1.92
N ILE A 123 8.83 -7.58 2.11
CA ILE A 123 8.26 -6.86 3.25
C ILE A 123 6.72 -6.98 3.25
N THR A 124 6.10 -6.82 2.09
CA THR A 124 4.63 -6.94 1.95
C THR A 124 4.15 -8.36 2.28
N GLY A 125 4.79 -9.38 1.72
CA GLY A 125 4.49 -10.78 2.02
C GLY A 125 4.68 -11.12 3.50
N PHE A 126 5.76 -10.62 4.11
CA PHE A 126 6.04 -10.79 5.54
C PHE A 126 4.97 -10.16 6.43
N VAL A 127 4.58 -8.92 6.14
CA VAL A 127 3.51 -8.22 6.90
C VAL A 127 2.19 -8.98 6.79
N PHE A 128 1.84 -9.43 5.58
CA PHE A 128 0.64 -10.24 5.38
C PHE A 128 0.70 -11.57 6.15
N PHE A 129 1.83 -12.29 6.06
CA PHE A 129 2.07 -13.51 6.84
C PHE A 129 1.85 -13.27 8.34
N ALA A 130 2.48 -12.23 8.87
CA ALA A 130 2.39 -11.90 10.30
C ALA A 130 0.95 -11.59 10.73
N LEU A 131 0.20 -10.83 9.92
CA LEU A 131 -1.22 -10.55 10.17
C LEU A 131 -2.05 -11.84 10.20
N MET A 132 -1.89 -12.71 9.23
CA MET A 132 -2.63 -13.97 9.15
C MET A 132 -2.25 -14.96 10.25
N TYR A 133 -0.96 -15.03 10.61
CA TYR A 133 -0.46 -15.89 11.68
C TYR A 133 -0.91 -15.43 13.08
N LEU A 134 -0.87 -14.11 13.31
CA LEU A 134 -1.21 -13.54 14.60
C LEU A 134 -2.72 -13.40 14.82
N SER A 135 -3.51 -13.27 13.78
CA SER A 135 -4.97 -13.15 13.88
C SER A 135 -5.67 -14.51 13.95
N SER A 136 -6.90 -14.53 14.44
CA SER A 136 -7.78 -15.69 14.46
C SER A 136 -9.25 -15.25 14.42
N GLY A 137 -10.15 -16.17 14.06
CA GLY A 137 -11.59 -15.92 14.07
C GLY A 137 -11.98 -14.62 13.35
N LYS A 138 -12.81 -13.82 13.99
CA LYS A 138 -13.34 -12.55 13.48
C LYS A 138 -12.24 -11.56 13.05
N ASN A 139 -11.15 -11.47 13.78
CA ASN A 139 -10.06 -10.55 13.45
C ASN A 139 -9.41 -10.91 12.12
N ARG A 140 -9.22 -12.21 11.86
CA ARG A 140 -8.69 -12.68 10.58
C ARG A 140 -9.62 -12.38 9.43
N ILE A 141 -10.93 -12.57 9.63
CA ILE A 141 -11.96 -12.22 8.64
C ILE A 141 -11.88 -10.73 8.31
N ALA A 142 -11.87 -9.87 9.32
CA ALA A 142 -11.82 -8.43 9.14
C ALA A 142 -10.58 -7.97 8.37
N ILE A 143 -9.40 -8.49 8.75
CA ILE A 143 -8.15 -8.16 8.08
C ILE A 143 -8.15 -8.67 6.63
N LEU A 144 -8.51 -9.94 6.42
CA LEU A 144 -8.50 -10.52 5.09
C LEU A 144 -9.50 -9.86 4.16
N SER A 145 -10.70 -9.55 4.67
CA SER A 145 -11.72 -8.83 3.89
C SER A 145 -11.22 -7.47 3.47
N SER A 146 -10.68 -6.69 4.41
CA SER A 146 -10.17 -5.36 4.12
C SER A 146 -9.09 -5.38 3.04
N TRP A 147 -8.14 -6.33 3.12
CA TRP A 147 -7.12 -6.51 2.09
C TRP A 147 -7.71 -6.96 0.76
N THR A 148 -8.59 -7.96 0.75
CA THR A 148 -9.17 -8.50 -0.49
C THR A 148 -9.92 -7.43 -1.28
N PHE A 149 -10.70 -6.58 -0.61
CA PHE A 149 -11.50 -5.56 -1.29
C PHE A 149 -10.74 -4.31 -1.68
N THR A 150 -9.57 -4.08 -1.10
CA THR A 150 -8.79 -2.87 -1.38
C THR A 150 -7.48 -3.13 -2.12
N ILE A 151 -7.03 -4.40 -2.21
CA ILE A 151 -5.84 -4.78 -2.99
C ILE A 151 -6.17 -4.81 -4.51
N VAL A 152 -6.94 -3.84 -4.90
CA VAL A 152 -7.23 -3.58 -6.32
C VAL A 152 -5.96 -3.18 -7.06
N PRO A 153 -5.97 -3.19 -8.40
CA PRO A 153 -4.78 -2.97 -9.21
C PRO A 153 -3.90 -1.79 -8.80
N VAL A 154 -4.49 -0.67 -8.40
CA VAL A 154 -3.74 0.52 -7.95
C VAL A 154 -2.86 0.23 -6.74
N LEU A 155 -3.40 -0.47 -5.75
CA LEU A 155 -2.66 -0.77 -4.53
C LEU A 155 -1.56 -1.82 -4.79
N ILE A 156 -1.91 -2.94 -5.43
CA ILE A 156 -0.92 -4.00 -5.69
C ILE A 156 0.20 -3.52 -6.60
N SER A 157 -0.12 -2.67 -7.58
CA SER A 157 0.89 -2.09 -8.48
C SER A 157 1.87 -1.16 -7.77
N THR A 158 1.54 -0.66 -6.59
CA THR A 158 2.39 0.25 -5.81
C THR A 158 3.24 -0.48 -4.77
N LEU A 159 2.76 -1.58 -4.20
CA LEU A 159 3.41 -2.25 -3.06
C LEU A 159 4.82 -2.80 -3.36
N TRP A 160 5.13 -3.13 -4.61
CA TRP A 160 6.44 -3.62 -5.03
C TRP A 160 7.40 -2.51 -5.49
N GLN A 161 6.90 -1.30 -5.78
CA GLN A 161 7.70 -0.22 -6.36
C GLN A 161 8.77 0.31 -5.38
N PRO A 162 9.95 0.70 -5.86
CA PRO A 162 10.97 1.40 -5.08
C PRO A 162 10.59 2.88 -4.86
N ASN A 163 9.44 3.08 -4.22
CA ASN A 163 8.79 4.35 -4.02
C ASN A 163 8.33 4.43 -2.55
N PRO A 164 8.49 5.56 -1.85
CA PRO A 164 8.00 5.72 -0.48
C PRO A 164 6.53 5.37 -0.29
N ARG A 165 5.71 5.46 -1.34
CA ARG A 165 4.29 5.06 -1.31
C ARG A 165 4.10 3.58 -0.95
N SER A 166 5.03 2.69 -1.34
CA SER A 166 4.93 1.27 -1.01
C SER A 166 4.92 1.04 0.50
N TRP A 167 5.82 1.67 1.24
CA TRP A 167 5.87 1.61 2.70
C TRP A 167 4.73 2.39 3.36
N ALA A 168 4.36 3.52 2.76
CA ALA A 168 3.23 4.33 3.20
C ALA A 168 1.93 3.53 3.20
N TYR A 169 1.62 2.87 2.10
CA TYR A 169 0.40 2.06 1.98
C TYR A 169 0.44 0.85 2.91
N LEU A 170 1.54 0.13 2.92
CA LEU A 170 1.69 -1.04 3.78
C LEU A 170 1.54 -0.69 5.25
N SER A 171 2.08 0.46 5.69
CA SER A 171 1.94 0.94 7.06
C SER A 171 0.49 1.25 7.44
N VAL A 172 -0.23 1.98 6.59
CA VAL A 172 -1.65 2.31 6.83
C VAL A 172 -2.52 1.06 6.82
N MET A 173 -2.25 0.11 5.88
CA MET A 173 -2.99 -1.16 5.78
C MET A 173 -2.81 -2.07 6.99
N SER A 174 -1.68 -2.02 7.68
CA SER A 174 -1.31 -3.00 8.70
C SER A 174 -1.33 -2.46 10.13
N SER A 175 -1.04 -1.19 10.36
CA SER A 175 -0.87 -0.62 11.71
C SER A 175 -2.11 -0.74 12.59
N TRP A 176 -3.29 -0.42 12.03
CA TRP A 176 -4.57 -0.55 12.74
C TRP A 176 -4.83 -1.99 13.20
N ALA A 177 -4.47 -2.96 12.35
CA ALA A 177 -4.67 -4.38 12.62
C ALA A 177 -3.71 -4.89 13.70
N PHE A 178 -2.42 -4.56 13.61
CA PHE A 178 -1.45 -4.93 14.65
C PHE A 178 -1.78 -4.27 16.00
N LEU A 179 -2.18 -2.99 15.99
CA LEU A 179 -2.61 -2.33 17.20
C LEU A 179 -3.84 -3.01 17.82
N HIS A 180 -4.85 -3.32 17.00
CA HIS A 180 -6.04 -4.02 17.48
C HIS A 180 -5.69 -5.36 18.13
N LEU A 181 -4.88 -6.18 17.45
CA LEU A 181 -4.42 -7.47 17.95
C LEU A 181 -3.58 -7.33 19.24
N ALA A 182 -2.78 -6.27 19.35
CA ALA A 182 -1.98 -5.99 20.54
C ALA A 182 -2.84 -5.57 21.74
N LEU A 183 -3.84 -4.73 21.51
CA LEU A 183 -4.79 -4.29 22.55
C LEU A 183 -5.69 -5.43 23.02
N GLU A 184 -6.18 -6.30 22.14
CA GLU A 184 -7.00 -7.45 22.54
C GLU A 184 -6.25 -8.43 23.45
N ARG A 185 -4.96 -8.60 23.23
CA ARG A 185 -4.13 -9.48 24.05
C ARG A 185 -3.74 -8.84 25.37
N ALA A 186 -3.63 -7.50 25.42
CA ALA A 186 -3.33 -6.67 26.59
C ALA A 186 -2.17 -7.18 27.47
N SER A 187 -1.27 -7.99 26.93
CA SER A 187 -0.20 -8.70 27.63
C SER A 187 1.12 -8.60 26.86
N PHE A 188 2.23 -8.68 27.57
CA PHE A 188 3.59 -8.85 27.02
C PHE A 188 4.19 -10.21 27.42
N SER A 189 3.41 -11.09 28.03
CA SER A 189 3.91 -12.32 28.65
C SER A 189 4.40 -13.34 27.62
N SER A 190 3.67 -13.51 26.53
CA SER A 190 4.03 -14.49 25.50
C SER A 190 4.94 -13.90 24.42
N ALA A 191 5.72 -14.76 23.75
CA ALA A 191 6.50 -14.37 22.58
C ALA A 191 5.60 -13.83 21.46
N ARG A 192 4.39 -14.35 21.32
CA ARG A 192 3.39 -13.92 20.35
C ARG A 192 2.90 -12.50 20.61
N ASP A 193 2.70 -12.14 21.90
CA ASP A 193 2.26 -10.80 22.28
C ASP A 193 3.37 -9.78 22.00
N ARG A 194 4.61 -10.10 22.40
CA ARG A 194 5.77 -9.25 22.10
C ARG A 194 5.95 -9.05 20.59
N ALA A 195 5.84 -10.13 19.80
CA ALA A 195 5.92 -10.03 18.35
C ALA A 195 4.84 -9.11 17.75
N THR A 196 3.61 -9.15 18.30
CA THR A 196 2.52 -8.28 17.83
C THR A 196 2.84 -6.79 18.07
N TRP A 197 3.37 -6.45 19.24
CA TRP A 197 3.79 -5.08 19.56
C TRP A 197 4.98 -4.63 18.70
N LEU A 198 5.97 -5.51 18.48
CA LEU A 198 7.12 -5.21 17.60
C LEU A 198 6.68 -4.95 16.17
N LEU A 199 5.72 -5.72 15.65
CA LEU A 199 5.17 -5.52 14.31
C LEU A 199 4.32 -4.25 14.20
N PHE A 200 3.62 -3.88 15.27
CA PHE A 200 2.98 -2.58 15.35
C PHE A 200 4.01 -1.44 15.25
N VAL A 201 5.06 -1.50 16.05
CA VAL A 201 6.17 -0.51 16.00
C VAL A 201 6.83 -0.51 14.63
N PHE A 202 7.06 -1.68 14.04
CA PHE A 202 7.58 -1.78 12.67
C PHE A 202 6.68 -1.06 11.65
N SER A 203 5.35 -1.23 11.74
CA SER A 203 4.41 -0.50 10.88
C SER A 203 4.48 1.02 11.08
N LEU A 204 4.68 1.49 12.31
CA LEU A 204 4.89 2.91 12.59
C LEU A 204 6.21 3.41 11.99
N ILE A 205 7.28 2.61 12.05
CA ILE A 205 8.56 2.94 11.43
C ILE A 205 8.40 3.07 9.91
N LEU A 206 7.69 2.15 9.27
CA LEU A 206 7.40 2.23 7.82
C LEU A 206 6.65 3.54 7.47
N ALA A 207 5.63 3.92 8.27
CA ALA A 207 4.91 5.17 8.06
C ALA A 207 5.84 6.38 8.17
N PHE A 208 6.60 6.43 9.26
CA PHE A 208 7.47 7.54 9.63
C PHE A 208 8.61 7.76 8.65
N THR A 209 9.19 6.67 8.17
CA THR A 209 10.33 6.73 7.25
C THR A 209 9.91 6.96 5.81
N SER A 210 8.65 6.73 5.47
CA SER A 210 8.17 6.87 4.10
C SER A 210 7.66 8.28 3.79
N ARG A 211 6.54 8.68 4.37
CA ARG A 211 5.82 9.90 4.03
C ARG A 211 5.05 10.47 5.23
N MET A 212 4.90 11.78 5.27
CA MET A 212 4.16 12.44 6.35
C MET A 212 2.66 12.14 6.32
N ASP A 213 2.05 12.11 5.14
CA ASP A 213 0.64 11.76 4.96
C ASP A 213 0.35 10.35 5.50
N ALA A 214 1.23 9.38 5.22
CA ALA A 214 1.12 8.03 5.77
C ALA A 214 1.21 8.03 7.31
N THR A 215 2.08 8.85 7.87
CA THR A 215 2.18 9.00 9.33
C THR A 215 0.88 9.52 9.94
N LEU A 216 0.28 10.55 9.33
CA LEU A 216 -1.01 11.09 9.77
C LEU A 216 -2.13 10.06 9.65
N PHE A 217 -2.22 9.35 8.53
CA PHE A 217 -3.23 8.31 8.32
C PHE A 217 -3.09 7.13 9.29
N THR A 218 -1.84 6.75 9.57
CA THR A 218 -1.54 5.70 10.54
C THR A 218 -1.91 6.11 11.96
N ILE A 219 -1.52 7.31 12.40
CA ILE A 219 -1.88 7.83 13.72
C ILE A 219 -3.41 7.88 13.87
N PHE A 220 -4.09 8.37 12.86
CA PHE A 220 -5.55 8.47 12.91
C PHE A 220 -6.21 7.09 12.97
N SER A 221 -5.86 6.17 12.08
CA SER A 221 -6.41 4.82 12.10
C SER A 221 -6.17 4.12 13.43
N CYS A 222 -4.99 4.30 14.03
CA CYS A 222 -4.65 3.80 15.36
C CYS A 222 -5.47 4.47 16.46
N SER A 223 -5.72 5.78 16.36
CA SER A 223 -6.57 6.50 17.31
C SER A 223 -8.00 5.99 17.29
N VAL A 224 -8.57 5.75 16.10
CA VAL A 224 -9.91 5.18 15.96
C VAL A 224 -9.98 3.78 16.58
N VAL A 225 -9.01 2.92 16.31
CA VAL A 225 -8.93 1.58 16.91
C VAL A 225 -8.87 1.66 18.44
N SER A 226 -8.06 2.58 18.97
CA SER A 226 -7.92 2.78 20.41
C SER A 226 -9.23 3.23 21.07
N ILE A 227 -9.93 4.19 20.44
CA ILE A 227 -11.24 4.67 20.92
C ILE A 227 -12.25 3.52 20.90
N VAL A 228 -12.33 2.77 19.80
CA VAL A 228 -13.21 1.62 19.66
C VAL A 228 -12.95 0.59 20.76
N TYR A 229 -11.68 0.28 21.01
CA TYR A 229 -11.29 -0.67 22.06
C TYR A 229 -11.77 -0.21 23.44
N VAL A 230 -11.55 1.05 23.78
CA VAL A 230 -11.96 1.64 25.07
C VAL A 230 -13.49 1.61 25.23
N VAL A 231 -14.22 2.01 24.19
CA VAL A 231 -15.69 2.03 24.23
C VAL A 231 -16.26 0.62 24.35
N LYS A 232 -15.74 -0.34 23.56
CA LYS A 232 -16.21 -1.74 23.53
C LYS A 232 -16.00 -2.44 24.90
N ASN A 233 -14.87 -2.21 25.53
CA ASN A 233 -14.51 -2.88 26.77
C ASN A 233 -15.05 -2.16 28.03
N LYS A 234 -15.88 -1.12 27.85
CA LYS A 234 -16.38 -0.29 28.94
C LYS A 234 -15.26 0.20 29.88
N LEU A 235 -14.04 0.23 29.37
CA LEU A 235 -12.88 0.79 30.07
C LEU A 235 -12.95 2.32 30.17
N ALA A 236 -14.13 2.87 29.98
CA ALA A 236 -14.44 4.29 30.00
C ALA A 236 -14.26 4.90 31.42
N LYS A 237 -13.14 4.56 32.06
CA LYS A 237 -12.57 5.50 33.03
C LYS A 237 -12.08 6.68 32.19
N PRO A 238 -12.56 7.91 32.44
CA PRO A 238 -12.14 9.08 31.69
C PRO A 238 -10.62 9.24 31.60
N LYS A 239 -9.87 8.64 32.52
CA LYS A 239 -8.41 8.58 32.54
C LYS A 239 -7.81 7.79 31.36
N SER A 240 -8.42 6.70 30.89
CA SER A 240 -7.86 5.91 29.78
C SER A 240 -8.11 6.58 28.43
N LEU A 241 -9.27 7.22 28.22
CA LEU A 241 -9.52 8.07 27.04
C LEU A 241 -8.55 9.25 27.02
N PHE A 242 -8.31 9.87 28.19
CA PHE A 242 -7.36 10.98 28.30
C PHE A 242 -5.93 10.52 27.97
N VAL A 243 -5.47 9.37 28.48
CA VAL A 243 -4.13 8.83 28.21
C VAL A 243 -3.96 8.50 26.72
N ILE A 244 -4.97 7.91 26.06
CA ILE A 244 -4.91 7.59 24.62
C ILE A 244 -4.92 8.87 23.79
N SER A 245 -5.80 9.82 24.11
CA SER A 245 -5.84 11.12 23.43
C SER A 245 -4.55 11.91 23.65
N LEU A 246 -4.05 11.94 24.89
CA LEU A 246 -2.77 12.58 25.22
C LEU A 246 -1.60 11.87 24.52
N GLY A 247 -1.59 10.53 24.50
CA GLY A 247 -0.58 9.73 23.79
C GLY A 247 -0.57 10.02 22.29
N SER A 248 -1.74 10.13 21.67
CA SER A 248 -1.88 10.49 20.24
C SER A 248 -1.41 11.93 19.98
N VAL A 249 -1.77 12.87 20.85
CA VAL A 249 -1.32 14.26 20.76
C VAL A 249 0.18 14.38 21.03
N LEU A 250 0.72 13.69 22.03
CA LEU A 250 2.16 13.67 22.31
C LEU A 250 2.93 13.04 21.17
N LEU A 251 2.46 11.94 20.60
CA LEU A 251 3.06 11.33 19.42
C LEU A 251 3.04 12.30 18.25
N PHE A 252 1.92 12.99 18.03
CA PHE A 252 1.83 14.04 17.01
C PHE A 252 2.80 15.20 17.27
N LEU A 253 2.92 15.67 18.51
CA LEU A 253 3.86 16.74 18.88
C LEU A 253 5.32 16.28 18.78
N ILE A 254 5.63 15.04 19.15
CA ILE A 254 6.96 14.43 18.95
C ILE A 254 7.29 14.35 17.47
N VAL A 255 6.35 13.86 16.65
CA VAL A 255 6.48 13.83 15.19
C VAL A 255 6.71 15.23 14.65
N ARG A 256 5.93 16.21 15.10
CA ARG A 256 6.08 17.61 14.69
C ARG A 256 7.42 18.22 15.15
N SER A 257 7.87 17.93 16.37
CA SER A 257 9.16 18.39 16.89
C SER A 257 10.34 17.77 16.16
N LEU A 258 10.29 16.46 15.90
CA LEU A 258 11.27 15.76 15.07
C LEU A 258 11.21 16.25 13.62
N SER A 259 10.03 16.63 13.12
CA SER A 259 9.86 17.15 11.76
C SER A 259 10.45 18.53 11.56
N SER A 260 10.47 19.38 12.58
CA SER A 260 11.16 20.68 12.50
C SER A 260 12.68 20.55 12.38
N SER A 261 13.25 19.45 12.88
CA SER A 261 14.66 19.10 12.71
C SER A 261 14.94 18.30 11.42
N LEU A 262 13.92 17.69 10.83
CA LEU A 262 13.96 16.91 9.59
C LEU A 262 13.40 17.75 8.44
N GLN A 263 14.25 18.46 7.71
CA GLN A 263 13.84 19.41 6.65
C GLN A 263 12.90 18.84 5.58
N TRP A 264 12.86 17.52 5.39
CA TRP A 264 11.97 16.89 4.42
C TRP A 264 10.47 16.91 4.84
N TYR A 265 10.16 17.17 6.14
CA TYR A 265 8.81 17.40 6.64
C TYR A 265 8.33 18.86 6.41
N THR A 266 9.21 19.79 6.08
CA THR A 266 8.87 21.22 5.96
C THR A 266 8.01 21.56 4.74
N GLN A 267 7.85 20.64 3.79
CA GLN A 267 6.91 20.83 2.67
C GLN A 267 5.43 20.83 3.13
N PHE A 268 5.16 20.32 4.33
CA PHE A 268 3.82 20.35 4.89
C PHE A 268 3.57 21.68 5.61
N ARG A 269 3.13 22.71 4.87
CA ARG A 269 2.77 24.02 5.46
C ARG A 269 1.38 23.94 6.09
N PHE A 270 1.32 23.60 7.38
CA PHE A 270 0.07 23.63 8.16
C PHE A 270 -0.66 24.99 8.15
N ASN A 271 0.05 26.10 7.94
CA ASN A 271 -0.50 27.45 8.00
C ASN A 271 -1.38 27.82 6.79
N SER A 272 -1.37 27.04 5.72
CA SER A 272 -2.20 27.31 4.55
C SER A 272 -3.63 26.73 4.64
N ILE A 273 -3.99 26.03 5.71
CA ILE A 273 -5.22 25.24 5.83
C ILE A 273 -6.51 26.08 5.78
N LEU A 274 -6.47 27.35 6.19
CA LEU A 274 -7.67 28.15 6.40
C LEU A 274 -7.99 29.19 5.31
N SER A 275 -7.15 29.36 4.30
CA SER A 275 -7.20 30.53 3.43
C SER A 275 -7.60 30.37 1.96
N SER A 276 -7.96 29.17 1.46
CA SER A 276 -8.27 29.03 0.03
C SER A 276 -9.64 28.43 -0.28
N GLY A 277 -10.32 28.98 -1.30
CA GLY A 277 -11.68 28.61 -1.73
C GLY A 277 -11.86 27.20 -2.33
N ASN A 278 -10.84 26.34 -2.26
CA ASN A 278 -10.85 25.01 -2.90
C ASN A 278 -11.53 23.91 -2.08
N SER A 279 -12.05 24.21 -0.88
CA SER A 279 -12.68 23.19 -0.01
C SER A 279 -13.93 22.57 -0.64
N LEU A 280 -14.72 23.36 -1.33
CA LEU A 280 -15.93 22.87 -2.00
C LEU A 280 -15.56 21.98 -3.21
N PHE A 281 -14.51 22.35 -3.94
CA PHE A 281 -14.00 21.59 -5.07
C PHE A 281 -13.59 20.17 -4.64
N VAL A 282 -12.84 20.06 -3.55
CA VAL A 282 -12.41 18.74 -3.01
C VAL A 282 -13.61 17.89 -2.58
N LEU A 283 -14.63 18.51 -1.97
CA LEU A 283 -15.85 17.82 -1.57
C LEU A 283 -16.63 17.26 -2.77
N VAL A 284 -16.77 18.07 -3.81
CA VAL A 284 -17.48 17.67 -5.04
C VAL A 284 -16.76 16.55 -5.78
N HIS A 285 -15.42 16.57 -5.81
CA HIS A 285 -14.61 15.54 -6.48
C HIS A 285 -14.25 14.33 -5.60
N LEU A 286 -14.70 14.30 -4.32
CA LEU A 286 -14.41 13.18 -3.43
C LEU A 286 -14.89 11.81 -3.96
N PRO A 287 -16.11 11.66 -4.54
CA PRO A 287 -16.55 10.40 -5.13
C PRO A 287 -15.65 9.95 -6.29
N GLU A 288 -15.24 10.88 -7.14
CA GLU A 288 -14.33 10.62 -8.27
C GLU A 288 -12.98 10.14 -7.77
N ASN A 289 -12.40 10.81 -6.79
CA ASN A 289 -11.13 10.42 -6.18
C ASN A 289 -11.18 9.04 -5.49
N ILE A 290 -12.30 8.69 -4.86
CA ILE A 290 -12.50 7.34 -4.33
C ILE A 290 -12.55 6.33 -5.48
N ALA A 291 -13.27 6.63 -6.53
CA ALA A 291 -13.40 5.78 -7.70
C ALA A 291 -12.03 5.58 -8.41
N ASP A 292 -11.25 6.63 -8.54
CA ASP A 292 -9.88 6.57 -9.07
C ASP A 292 -8.96 5.74 -8.18
N GLY A 293 -9.06 5.90 -6.85
CA GLY A 293 -8.35 5.08 -5.88
C GLY A 293 -8.70 3.60 -5.94
N LEU A 294 -9.91 3.28 -6.35
CA LEU A 294 -10.41 1.92 -6.56
C LEU A 294 -10.09 1.37 -7.97
N GLY A 295 -9.55 2.19 -8.85
CA GLY A 295 -9.05 1.75 -10.15
C GLY A 295 -9.67 2.39 -11.39
N LEU A 296 -10.58 3.38 -11.30
CA LEU A 296 -11.05 4.10 -12.49
C LEU A 296 -9.94 4.92 -13.13
N GLY A 297 -8.98 5.42 -12.33
CA GLY A 297 -7.78 6.13 -12.79
C GLY A 297 -6.67 5.24 -13.38
N LEU A 298 -6.90 3.96 -13.65
CA LEU A 298 -5.87 3.03 -14.14
C LEU A 298 -5.21 3.47 -15.44
N ARG A 299 -5.93 4.19 -16.29
CA ARG A 299 -5.37 4.73 -17.55
C ARG A 299 -4.23 5.70 -17.30
N TYR A 300 -4.33 6.56 -16.28
CA TYR A 300 -3.26 7.49 -15.91
C TYR A 300 -2.03 6.79 -15.33
N LEU A 301 -2.24 5.61 -14.75
CA LEU A 301 -1.17 4.78 -14.20
C LEU A 301 -0.61 3.78 -15.22
N GLU A 302 -1.05 3.84 -16.48
CA GLU A 302 -0.67 2.88 -17.53
C GLU A 302 -1.00 1.42 -17.16
N LEU A 303 -2.02 1.22 -16.33
CA LEU A 303 -2.39 -0.09 -15.78
C LEU A 303 -3.57 -0.76 -16.51
N GLY A 304 -4.14 -0.10 -17.51
CA GLY A 304 -5.22 -0.69 -18.29
C GLY A 304 -6.45 0.22 -18.48
N PRO A 305 -7.49 -0.28 -19.11
CA PRO A 305 -8.71 0.49 -19.38
C PRO A 305 -9.53 0.74 -18.12
N ASN A 306 -10.26 1.84 -18.11
CA ASN A 306 -11.14 2.24 -16.99
C ASN A 306 -12.23 1.19 -16.65
N SER A 307 -12.58 0.31 -17.60
CA SER A 307 -13.51 -0.80 -17.37
C SER A 307 -13.08 -1.74 -16.23
N ILE A 308 -11.78 -1.92 -16.01
CA ILE A 308 -11.24 -2.69 -14.89
C ILE A 308 -11.56 -2.00 -13.57
N GLY A 309 -11.46 -0.67 -13.53
CA GLY A 309 -11.80 0.13 -12.37
C GLY A 309 -13.28 0.03 -11.96
N ILE A 310 -14.18 -0.12 -12.92
CA ILE A 310 -15.62 -0.31 -12.64
C ILE A 310 -15.83 -1.56 -11.78
N ILE A 311 -15.07 -2.63 -12.03
CA ILE A 311 -15.13 -3.85 -11.22
C ILE A 311 -14.69 -3.56 -9.78
N GLY A 312 -13.59 -2.82 -9.59
CA GLY A 312 -13.11 -2.41 -8.26
C GLY A 312 -14.14 -1.59 -7.48
N VAL A 313 -14.75 -0.59 -8.13
CA VAL A 313 -15.83 0.23 -7.56
C VAL A 313 -17.06 -0.61 -7.22
N SER A 314 -17.43 -1.55 -8.09
CA SER A 314 -18.57 -2.44 -7.87
C SER A 314 -18.33 -3.34 -6.65
N LEU A 315 -17.15 -3.92 -6.51
CA LEU A 315 -16.76 -4.73 -5.36
C LEU A 315 -16.80 -3.92 -4.06
N PHE A 316 -16.28 -2.70 -4.09
CA PHE A 316 -16.32 -1.80 -2.94
C PHE A 316 -17.76 -1.42 -2.58
N SER A 317 -18.60 -1.13 -3.56
CA SER A 317 -20.01 -0.82 -3.35
C SER A 317 -20.78 -2.01 -2.76
N ILE A 318 -20.52 -3.23 -3.22
CA ILE A 318 -21.10 -4.46 -2.66
C ILE A 318 -20.67 -4.62 -1.20
N SER A 319 -19.40 -4.38 -0.90
CA SER A 319 -18.87 -4.45 0.46
C SER A 319 -19.54 -3.43 1.39
N ILE A 320 -19.69 -2.19 0.95
CA ILE A 320 -20.38 -1.14 1.72
C ILE A 320 -21.87 -1.45 1.88
N SER A 321 -22.56 -1.90 0.83
CA SER A 321 -23.98 -2.18 0.91
C SER A 321 -24.29 -3.33 1.87
N SER A 322 -23.46 -4.36 1.92
CA SER A 322 -23.58 -5.43 2.93
C SER A 322 -23.45 -4.91 4.37
N TRP A 323 -22.80 -3.81 4.55
CA TRP A 323 -22.58 -3.12 5.81
C TRP A 323 -23.76 -2.27 6.27
N LEU A 324 -24.33 -1.49 5.34
CA LEU A 324 -25.44 -0.59 5.62
C LEU A 324 -26.72 -1.34 6.00
N THR A 325 -26.78 -2.64 5.69
CA THR A 325 -27.89 -3.50 6.08
C THR A 325 -27.84 -3.95 7.55
N ASP A 326 -26.71 -3.78 8.25
CA ASP A 326 -26.58 -4.12 9.67
C ASP A 326 -27.01 -2.92 10.55
N LYS A 327 -28.04 -3.11 11.41
CA LYS A 327 -28.65 -2.08 12.26
C LYS A 327 -27.77 -1.60 13.43
N ASN A 328 -26.47 -1.73 13.36
CA ASN A 328 -25.57 -1.44 14.47
C ASN A 328 -25.01 -0.01 14.40
N TYR A 329 -25.58 0.92 15.16
CA TYR A 329 -25.22 2.34 15.19
C TYR A 329 -23.73 2.63 15.47
N SER A 330 -23.03 1.75 16.19
CA SER A 330 -21.59 1.94 16.45
C SER A 330 -20.72 1.80 15.20
N GLN A 331 -21.19 1.04 14.21
CA GLN A 331 -20.52 0.90 12.91
C GLN A 331 -20.66 2.16 12.09
N HIS A 332 -21.87 2.73 12.06
CA HIS A 332 -22.15 3.96 11.33
C HIS A 332 -21.29 5.13 11.86
N PHE A 333 -21.08 5.18 13.18
CA PHE A 333 -20.21 6.19 13.77
C PHE A 333 -18.74 6.02 13.36
N GLY A 334 -18.22 4.79 13.43
CA GLY A 334 -16.86 4.48 12.98
C GLY A 334 -16.66 4.76 11.49
N PHE A 335 -17.66 4.41 10.66
CA PHE A 335 -17.67 4.72 9.24
C PHE A 335 -17.65 6.23 8.99
N LEU A 336 -18.54 6.99 9.65
CA LEU A 336 -18.63 8.43 9.51
C LEU A 336 -17.32 9.12 9.95
N ALA A 337 -16.73 8.68 11.05
CA ALA A 337 -15.46 9.23 11.54
C ALA A 337 -14.32 8.99 10.55
N MET A 338 -14.22 7.77 10.00
CA MET A 338 -13.22 7.46 8.97
C MET A 338 -13.49 8.19 7.66
N PHE A 339 -14.76 8.32 7.25
CA PHE A 339 -15.14 9.07 6.05
C PHE A 339 -14.80 10.55 6.18
N LEU A 340 -15.13 11.17 7.31
CA LEU A 340 -14.76 12.56 7.62
C LEU A 340 -13.24 12.74 7.61
N PHE A 341 -12.51 11.78 8.14
CA PHE A 341 -11.06 11.86 8.13
C PHE A 341 -10.48 11.67 6.74
N MET A 342 -10.98 10.72 5.97
CA MET A 342 -10.59 10.52 4.59
C MET A 342 -10.82 11.81 3.79
N PHE A 343 -11.96 12.47 4.02
CA PHE A 343 -12.27 13.78 3.47
C PHE A 343 -11.25 14.84 3.91
N LEU A 344 -10.95 14.94 5.20
CA LEU A 344 -9.97 15.87 5.74
C LEU A 344 -8.56 15.61 5.20
N ALA A 345 -8.17 14.33 5.06
CA ALA A 345 -6.89 13.95 4.49
C ALA A 345 -6.76 14.35 3.02
N MET A 346 -7.81 14.13 2.22
CA MET A 346 -7.85 14.54 0.82
C MET A 346 -7.87 16.05 0.67
N PHE A 347 -8.61 16.75 1.52
CA PHE A 347 -8.60 18.19 1.60
C PHE A 347 -7.20 18.75 1.88
N GLN A 348 -6.45 18.11 2.76
CA GLN A 348 -5.06 18.46 3.05
C GLN A 348 -4.14 18.26 1.85
N ILE A 349 -4.27 17.13 1.16
CA ILE A 349 -3.45 16.78 -0.01
C ILE A 349 -3.71 17.75 -1.16
N ALA A 350 -4.97 18.02 -1.48
CA ALA A 350 -5.36 18.97 -2.54
C ALA A 350 -4.84 20.39 -2.27
N ARG A 351 -4.63 20.73 -1.02
CA ARG A 351 -4.16 22.05 -0.59
C ARG A 351 -2.66 22.22 -0.60
N VAL A 352 -1.89 21.13 -0.36
CA VAL A 352 -0.42 21.12 -0.42
C VAL A 352 0.08 21.19 -1.86
N TRP A 353 -0.72 20.72 -2.82
CA TRP A 353 -0.46 20.81 -4.26
C TRP A 353 -1.57 21.52 -5.01
N PRO A 354 -1.64 22.86 -4.94
CA PRO A 354 -2.66 23.63 -5.66
C PRO A 354 -2.51 23.54 -7.19
N GLU A 355 -1.35 23.11 -7.71
CA GLU A 355 -1.09 22.92 -9.13
C GLU A 355 -1.46 21.50 -9.62
N ALA A 356 -1.54 20.53 -8.73
CA ALA A 356 -2.12 19.23 -9.04
C ALA A 356 -3.64 19.39 -8.99
N ASN A 357 -4.26 19.64 -10.13
CA ASN A 357 -5.71 19.85 -10.24
C ASN A 357 -6.53 18.65 -9.75
N GLU A 358 -5.90 17.51 -9.40
CA GLU A 358 -6.57 16.30 -8.96
C GLU A 358 -5.78 15.62 -7.83
N PRO A 359 -6.37 15.49 -6.62
CA PRO A 359 -5.79 14.63 -5.60
C PRO A 359 -5.81 13.19 -6.12
N SER A 360 -4.65 12.59 -6.28
CA SER A 360 -4.54 11.21 -6.76
C SER A 360 -5.32 10.26 -5.85
N GLY A 361 -6.31 9.55 -6.41
CA GLY A 361 -7.12 8.54 -5.72
C GLY A 361 -6.28 7.45 -5.04
N ALA A 362 -5.04 7.25 -5.50
CA ALA A 362 -4.09 6.34 -4.89
C ALA A 362 -3.87 6.57 -3.38
N TYR A 363 -3.97 7.81 -2.89
CA TYR A 363 -3.84 8.09 -1.45
C TYR A 363 -5.01 7.59 -0.62
N VAL A 364 -6.18 7.47 -1.24
CA VAL A 364 -7.41 7.03 -0.58
C VAL A 364 -7.43 5.53 -0.35
N THR A 365 -6.83 4.76 -1.26
CA THR A 365 -6.94 3.29 -1.27
C THR A 365 -6.43 2.64 0.02
N ALA A 366 -5.29 3.11 0.55
CA ALA A 366 -4.75 2.58 1.80
C ALA A 366 -5.65 2.88 3.01
N LEU A 367 -6.28 4.08 3.02
CA LEU A 367 -7.26 4.44 4.05
C LEU A 367 -8.54 3.61 3.96
N LEU A 368 -8.97 3.26 2.75
CA LEU A 368 -10.12 2.36 2.57
C LEU A 368 -9.86 0.99 3.19
N THR A 369 -8.62 0.49 3.15
CA THR A 369 -8.26 -0.75 3.84
C THR A 369 -8.47 -0.65 5.36
N ALA A 370 -7.99 0.43 5.97
CA ALA A 370 -8.19 0.67 7.40
C ALA A 370 -9.68 0.85 7.73
N LEU A 371 -10.39 1.61 6.91
CA LEU A 371 -11.83 1.85 7.05
C LEU A 371 -12.61 0.53 7.06
N LEU A 372 -12.44 -0.29 6.02
CA LEU A 372 -13.13 -1.58 5.89
C LEU A 372 -12.79 -2.52 7.05
N GLY A 373 -11.52 -2.58 7.43
CA GLY A 373 -11.08 -3.47 8.51
C GLY A 373 -11.61 -3.06 9.88
N ILE A 374 -11.51 -1.78 10.24
CA ILE A 374 -11.97 -1.27 11.55
C ILE A 374 -13.48 -1.45 11.69
N THR A 375 -14.23 -1.16 10.64
CA THR A 375 -15.69 -1.35 10.68
C THR A 375 -16.08 -2.82 10.71
N ALA A 376 -15.31 -3.72 10.07
CA ALA A 376 -15.48 -5.15 10.24
C ALA A 376 -15.31 -5.61 11.69
N LEU A 377 -14.33 -5.04 12.39
CA LEU A 377 -14.12 -5.33 13.81
C LEU A 377 -15.25 -4.82 14.69
N LEU A 378 -15.90 -3.73 14.30
CA LEU A 378 -17.03 -3.15 15.02
C LEU A 378 -18.33 -3.92 14.85
N SER A 379 -18.49 -4.66 13.75
CA SER A 379 -19.69 -5.46 13.51
C SER A 379 -19.94 -6.44 14.64
N LYS A 380 -21.18 -6.46 15.14
CA LYS A 380 -21.62 -7.47 16.11
C LYS A 380 -21.97 -8.81 15.43
N SER A 381 -22.22 -8.77 14.15
CA SER A 381 -22.58 -9.95 13.36
C SER A 381 -21.32 -10.74 13.05
N ASP A 382 -21.30 -12.02 13.36
CA ASP A 382 -20.31 -12.98 12.86
C ASP A 382 -20.41 -13.14 11.33
N THR A 383 -21.34 -12.44 10.71
CA THR A 383 -21.73 -12.51 9.31
C THR A 383 -21.24 -11.32 8.48
N TYR A 384 -20.11 -10.76 8.82
CA TYR A 384 -19.53 -9.60 8.11
C TYR A 384 -19.29 -9.85 6.60
N PHE A 385 -19.20 -11.08 6.20
CA PHE A 385 -19.20 -11.48 4.80
C PHE A 385 -20.58 -11.98 4.38
N PRO A 386 -20.98 -11.72 3.13
CA PRO A 386 -22.21 -12.34 2.63
C PRO A 386 -22.16 -13.83 2.94
N ARG A 387 -23.14 -14.33 3.69
CA ARG A 387 -23.24 -15.75 4.08
C ARG A 387 -23.28 -16.67 2.86
N ALA A 388 -23.70 -16.15 1.72
CA ALA A 388 -23.75 -16.91 0.49
C ALA A 388 -22.33 -17.19 -0.01
N VAL A 389 -21.95 -18.45 -0.04
CA VAL A 389 -20.70 -18.93 -0.65
C VAL A 389 -20.52 -18.37 -2.07
N SER A 390 -21.61 -18.23 -2.81
CA SER A 390 -21.65 -17.63 -4.14
C SER A 390 -21.09 -16.22 -4.21
N THR A 391 -21.38 -15.36 -3.22
CA THR A 391 -20.90 -13.96 -3.23
C THR A 391 -19.42 -13.87 -2.87
N LYS A 392 -18.94 -14.74 -1.97
CA LYS A 392 -17.50 -14.85 -1.66
C LYS A 392 -16.71 -15.30 -2.91
N VAL A 393 -17.21 -16.34 -3.58
CA VAL A 393 -16.60 -16.84 -4.81
C VAL A 393 -16.62 -15.79 -5.91
N LEU A 394 -17.74 -15.10 -6.10
CA LEU A 394 -17.86 -14.03 -7.09
C LEU A 394 -16.85 -12.91 -6.82
N ALA A 395 -16.70 -12.46 -5.57
CA ALA A 395 -15.73 -11.44 -5.21
C ALA A 395 -14.29 -11.86 -5.51
N VAL A 396 -13.91 -13.08 -5.12
CA VAL A 396 -12.57 -13.63 -5.40
C VAL A 396 -12.31 -13.72 -6.90
N VAL A 397 -13.29 -14.21 -7.67
CA VAL A 397 -13.18 -14.32 -9.14
C VAL A 397 -13.02 -12.95 -9.78
N LEU A 398 -13.89 -11.98 -9.42
CA LEU A 398 -13.82 -10.63 -9.99
C LEU A 398 -12.50 -9.93 -9.68
N VAL A 399 -12.02 -9.99 -8.42
CA VAL A 399 -10.72 -9.39 -8.04
C VAL A 399 -9.56 -10.08 -8.78
N SER A 400 -9.64 -11.41 -8.96
CA SER A 400 -8.61 -12.18 -9.68
C SER A 400 -8.59 -11.83 -11.17
N ILE A 401 -9.75 -11.65 -11.80
CA ILE A 401 -9.85 -11.21 -13.20
C ILE A 401 -9.28 -9.80 -13.34
N CYS A 402 -9.67 -8.88 -12.46
CA CYS A 402 -9.11 -7.52 -12.43
C CYS A 402 -7.58 -7.53 -12.36
N HIS A 403 -7.04 -8.33 -11.44
CA HIS A 403 -5.60 -8.46 -11.27
C HIS A 403 -4.92 -8.99 -12.53
N ALA A 404 -5.43 -10.08 -13.10
CA ALA A 404 -4.85 -10.68 -14.30
C ALA A 404 -4.89 -9.74 -15.52
N LEU A 405 -6.03 -9.07 -15.74
CA LEU A 405 -6.17 -8.12 -16.84
C LEU A 405 -5.24 -6.91 -16.69
N THR A 406 -5.12 -6.37 -15.49
CA THR A 406 -4.25 -5.23 -15.23
C THR A 406 -2.78 -5.61 -15.36
N LEU A 407 -2.39 -6.77 -14.84
CA LEU A 407 -1.03 -7.30 -14.98
C LEU A 407 -0.70 -7.53 -16.47
N TYR A 408 -1.63 -8.11 -17.25
CA TYR A 408 -1.47 -8.27 -18.69
C TYR A 408 -1.29 -6.93 -19.40
N SER A 409 -2.14 -5.96 -19.12
CA SER A 409 -2.05 -4.61 -19.69
C SER A 409 -0.72 -3.95 -19.38
N LYS A 410 -0.17 -4.16 -18.17
CA LYS A 410 1.14 -3.63 -17.80
C LYS A 410 2.27 -4.27 -18.60
N PHE A 411 2.24 -5.59 -18.81
CA PHE A 411 3.19 -6.28 -19.67
C PHE A 411 3.07 -5.78 -21.14
N GLU A 412 1.84 -5.70 -21.62
CA GLU A 412 1.55 -5.23 -22.98
C GLU A 412 2.12 -3.82 -23.22
N TRP A 413 1.86 -2.89 -22.29
CA TRP A 413 2.40 -1.53 -22.35
C TRP A 413 3.93 -1.51 -22.35
N SER A 414 4.55 -2.33 -21.51
CA SER A 414 6.00 -2.38 -21.35
C SER A 414 6.74 -2.96 -22.56
N ILE A 415 6.07 -3.85 -23.30
CA ILE A 415 6.63 -4.51 -24.51
C ILE A 415 6.31 -3.70 -25.78
N ARG A 416 5.17 -3.01 -25.85
CA ARG A 416 4.68 -2.29 -27.04
C ARG A 416 5.41 -1.00 -27.37
N LYS A 417 6.34 -0.53 -26.58
CA LYS A 417 6.97 0.78 -26.81
C LYS A 417 7.54 0.91 -28.25
N ASP A 418 7.88 -0.20 -28.88
CA ASP A 418 8.46 -0.23 -30.23
C ASP A 418 7.56 -0.87 -31.31
N ALA A 419 6.47 -1.53 -30.97
CA ALA A 419 5.62 -2.29 -31.89
C ALA A 419 4.17 -1.80 -31.89
N ARG A 420 3.91 -0.63 -32.49
CA ARG A 420 2.58 0.01 -32.52
C ARG A 420 1.47 -0.74 -33.28
N ASN A 421 1.76 -1.82 -34.00
CA ASN A 421 0.80 -2.43 -34.93
C ASN A 421 0.54 -3.94 -34.75
N ASP A 422 1.12 -4.62 -33.76
CA ASP A 422 0.96 -6.06 -33.64
C ASP A 422 -0.17 -6.46 -32.70
N THR A 423 -1.13 -7.20 -33.23
CA THR A 423 -2.33 -7.72 -32.52
C THR A 423 -2.08 -9.04 -31.80
N TYR A 424 -0.83 -9.45 -31.60
CA TYR A 424 -0.51 -10.72 -30.95
C TYR A 424 -0.84 -10.71 -29.46
N THR A 425 -1.58 -11.69 -29.02
CA THR A 425 -1.86 -11.94 -27.58
C THR A 425 -0.67 -12.58 -26.86
N ASN A 426 0.27 -13.16 -27.61
CA ASN A 426 1.47 -13.79 -27.07
C ASN A 426 2.56 -12.75 -26.78
N LEU A 427 2.80 -12.49 -25.50
CA LEU A 427 3.76 -11.48 -25.05
C LEU A 427 5.21 -11.78 -25.49
N SER A 428 5.58 -13.05 -25.64
CA SER A 428 6.94 -13.46 -26.07
C SER A 428 7.21 -13.22 -27.55
N LEU A 429 6.18 -13.11 -28.37
CA LEU A 429 6.32 -12.88 -29.83
C LEU A 429 6.50 -11.39 -30.17
N ARG A 430 6.26 -10.49 -29.23
CA ARG A 430 6.24 -9.04 -29.48
C ARG A 430 7.62 -8.40 -29.50
N GLY A 431 8.67 -9.12 -29.10
CA GLY A 431 10.04 -8.59 -29.01
C GLY A 431 10.20 -7.48 -27.94
N GLY A 432 11.41 -7.13 -27.61
CA GLY A 432 11.65 -5.92 -26.82
C GLY A 432 11.30 -5.97 -25.34
N TRP A 433 11.24 -7.17 -24.72
CA TRP A 433 11.14 -7.22 -23.25
C TRP A 433 12.38 -6.59 -22.63
N TRP A 434 12.16 -5.68 -21.69
CA TRP A 434 13.20 -4.85 -21.07
C TRP A 434 14.25 -5.66 -20.29
N TRP A 435 13.91 -6.87 -19.85
CA TRP A 435 14.78 -7.73 -19.06
C TRP A 435 15.32 -8.87 -19.93
N ASP A 436 16.62 -8.82 -20.18
CA ASP A 436 17.34 -9.89 -20.88
C ASP A 436 17.51 -11.10 -19.93
N SER A 437 16.46 -11.92 -19.86
CA SER A 437 16.34 -13.06 -18.98
C SER A 437 15.90 -14.29 -19.76
N PRO A 438 16.35 -15.51 -19.36
CA PRO A 438 15.86 -16.75 -19.91
C PRO A 438 14.38 -17.01 -19.62
N VAL A 439 13.78 -16.27 -18.67
CA VAL A 439 12.37 -16.40 -18.29
C VAL A 439 11.52 -15.55 -19.22
N SER A 440 10.57 -16.16 -19.92
CA SER A 440 9.70 -15.43 -20.85
C SER A 440 8.68 -14.55 -20.14
N PRO A 441 8.25 -13.41 -20.76
CA PRO A 441 7.21 -12.57 -20.19
C PRO A 441 5.87 -13.31 -19.99
N ASN A 442 5.54 -14.27 -20.85
CA ASN A 442 4.37 -15.12 -20.69
C ASN A 442 4.42 -15.94 -19.39
N LEU A 443 5.58 -16.53 -19.09
CA LEU A 443 5.73 -17.33 -17.87
C LEU A 443 5.58 -16.46 -16.61
N VAL A 444 6.16 -15.27 -16.60
CA VAL A 444 6.02 -14.33 -15.48
C VAL A 444 4.57 -13.88 -15.32
N PHE A 445 3.89 -13.58 -16.44
CA PHE A 445 2.46 -13.24 -16.43
C PHE A 445 1.61 -14.39 -15.87
N ILE A 446 1.78 -15.61 -16.37
CA ILE A 446 1.02 -16.80 -15.92
C ILE A 446 1.26 -17.04 -14.42
N LEU A 447 2.50 -16.94 -13.98
CA LEU A 447 2.85 -17.07 -12.55
C LEU A 447 2.09 -16.05 -11.70
N GLY A 448 2.08 -14.78 -12.10
CA GLY A 448 1.36 -13.72 -11.38
C GLY A 448 -0.16 -13.92 -11.41
N ALA A 449 -0.71 -14.25 -12.58
CA ALA A 449 -2.14 -14.45 -12.77
C ALA A 449 -2.69 -15.65 -12.00
N ILE A 450 -1.89 -16.70 -11.79
CA ILE A 450 -2.27 -17.88 -10.98
C ILE A 450 -2.01 -17.65 -9.49
N SER A 451 -0.88 -17.04 -9.14
CA SER A 451 -0.48 -16.87 -7.74
C SER A 451 -1.48 -16.03 -6.96
N PHE A 452 -2.06 -15.01 -7.58
CA PHE A 452 -3.00 -14.12 -6.93
C PHE A 452 -4.31 -14.82 -6.49
N PRO A 453 -5.06 -15.51 -7.36
CA PRO A 453 -6.24 -16.26 -6.94
C PRO A 453 -5.92 -17.39 -5.96
N VAL A 454 -4.77 -18.06 -6.09
CA VAL A 454 -4.33 -19.07 -5.13
C VAL A 454 -4.09 -18.45 -3.75
N TRP A 455 -3.43 -17.28 -3.69
CA TRP A 455 -3.30 -16.51 -2.45
C TRP A 455 -4.65 -16.26 -1.79
N LEU A 456 -5.63 -15.75 -2.55
CA LEU A 456 -6.97 -15.49 -2.04
C LEU A 456 -7.65 -16.77 -1.56
N ALA A 457 -7.64 -17.84 -2.36
CA ALA A 457 -8.28 -19.11 -2.03
C ALA A 457 -7.69 -19.74 -0.76
N VAL A 458 -6.36 -19.78 -0.64
CA VAL A 458 -5.69 -20.30 0.56
C VAL A 458 -6.01 -19.47 1.79
N SER A 459 -6.01 -18.14 1.65
CA SER A 459 -6.27 -17.22 2.75
C SER A 459 -7.72 -17.31 3.23
N TRP A 460 -8.69 -17.44 2.31
CA TRP A 460 -10.11 -17.61 2.67
C TRP A 460 -10.41 -18.99 3.28
N ASN A 461 -9.73 -20.06 2.86
CA ASN A 461 -9.83 -21.36 3.51
C ASN A 461 -9.32 -21.36 4.96
N LEU A 462 -8.40 -20.45 5.30
CA LEU A 462 -7.99 -20.21 6.70
C LEU A 462 -9.13 -19.70 7.56
N VAL A 463 -10.02 -18.90 6.98
CA VAL A 463 -11.15 -18.30 7.67
C VAL A 463 -12.25 -19.33 7.91
N SER A 464 -12.70 -20.07 6.89
CA SER A 464 -13.81 -21.01 6.99
C SER A 464 -13.59 -22.07 8.08
N ARG A 465 -12.40 -22.63 8.17
CA ARG A 465 -12.10 -23.65 9.20
C ARG A 465 -11.99 -23.07 10.62
N SER A 466 -11.69 -21.78 10.77
CA SER A 466 -11.71 -21.16 12.10
C SER A 466 -13.12 -20.93 12.61
N GLU A 467 -14.10 -20.78 11.70
CA GLU A 467 -15.53 -20.71 12.04
C GLU A 467 -16.07 -22.07 12.50
N ASP A 468 -15.71 -23.15 11.79
CA ASP A 468 -16.13 -24.51 12.16
C ASP A 468 -15.60 -24.96 13.53
N ALA A 469 -14.37 -24.53 13.89
CA ALA A 469 -13.76 -24.84 15.19
C ALA A 469 -14.37 -24.06 16.37
N ILE A 470 -15.11 -22.98 16.11
CA ILE A 470 -15.80 -22.19 17.13
C ILE A 470 -17.24 -22.70 17.32
N SER A 471 -17.81 -23.30 16.28
CA SER A 471 -19.19 -23.83 16.30
C SER A 471 -19.28 -25.28 16.84
N SER A 472 -18.18 -25.98 16.97
CA SER A 472 -18.01 -27.32 17.58
C SER A 472 -17.60 -27.21 19.05
#